data_71084eb50402bcde5e02c9ce6e2453fc
#
_entry.id   71084eb50402bcde5e02c9ce6e2453fc
#
_cell.length_a   1.000
_cell.length_b   1.000
_cell.length_c   1.000
_cell.angle_alpha   90.00
_cell.angle_beta   90.00
_cell.angle_gamma   90.00
#
_symmetry.space_group_name_H-M   'P 1'
#
loop_
_entity.id
_entity.type
_entity.pdbx_description
1 polymer ?
#
loop_
_entity_poly.entity_id
_entity_poly.type
_entity_poly.pdbx_seq_one_letter_code
_entity_poly.pdbx_strand_id
1 'polypeptide(L)'
;MTIGDYTKGLRKYITCFRDFALKNSINPTALIADGIWCWFRYGCVLNQFIDGKFYKRKGFERKRILTYRKWGKLISKYNDKDYIHILQNKIDFNKYYKDYIGRDWLYSKEMNISQFEEFVRCHGEELFVKPIDDNEGHGIRIINVDKGNINSAFSKLHNEEVLI
;
A
#
# COMPACT_ATOMS: atom_id res chain seq x y z
N MET A 1 -11.89 14.09 10.50
CA MET A 1 -12.55 12.78 10.78
C MET A 1 -13.72 13.05 11.70
N THR A 2 -14.93 12.83 11.25
CA THR A 2 -16.15 13.13 12.01
C THR A 2 -16.57 11.94 12.86
N ILE A 3 -17.43 12.17 13.89
CA ILE A 3 -18.03 11.09 14.72
C ILE A 3 -18.74 10.05 13.82
N GLY A 4 -19.35 10.50 12.71
CA GLY A 4 -19.99 9.63 11.71
C GLY A 4 -19.03 8.67 11.01
N ASP A 5 -17.78 9.04 10.82
CA ASP A 5 -16.75 8.18 10.19
C ASP A 5 -16.31 7.05 11.13
N TYR A 6 -16.21 7.33 12.43
CA TYR A 6 -15.90 6.31 13.44
C TYR A 6 -17.02 5.28 13.59
N THR A 7 -18.28 5.72 13.56
CA THR A 7 -19.43 4.80 13.66
C THR A 7 -19.57 3.89 12.45
N LYS A 8 -19.31 4.39 11.24
CA LYS A 8 -19.25 3.58 10.01
C LYS A 8 -18.12 2.56 10.05
N GLY A 9 -16.93 2.97 10.49
CA GLY A 9 -15.79 2.09 10.67
C GLY A 9 -16.06 0.96 11.66
N LEU A 10 -16.66 1.29 12.81
CA LEU A 10 -16.98 0.30 13.83
C LEU A 10 -18.06 -0.69 13.36
N ARG A 11 -19.11 -0.22 12.68
CA ARG A 11 -20.13 -1.10 12.09
C ARG A 11 -19.52 -2.05 11.08
N LYS A 12 -18.69 -1.57 10.16
CA LYS A 12 -17.98 -2.39 9.19
C LYS A 12 -17.13 -3.45 9.88
N TYR A 13 -16.42 -3.08 10.94
CA TYR A 13 -15.62 -3.98 11.76
C TYR A 13 -16.46 -5.11 12.36
N ILE A 14 -17.55 -4.79 13.05
CA ILE A 14 -18.45 -5.76 13.68
C ILE A 14 -19.07 -6.70 12.63
N THR A 15 -19.49 -6.14 11.48
CA THR A 15 -20.06 -6.94 10.39
C THR A 15 -19.06 -7.95 9.85
N CYS A 16 -17.83 -7.52 9.56
CA CYS A 16 -16.76 -8.42 9.09
C CYS A 16 -16.48 -9.56 10.08
N PHE A 17 -16.42 -9.26 11.38
CA PHE A 17 -16.22 -10.31 12.40
C PHE A 17 -17.38 -11.28 12.47
N ARG A 18 -18.61 -10.78 12.41
CA ARG A 18 -19.81 -11.60 12.43
C ARG A 18 -19.88 -12.55 11.24
N ASP A 19 -19.66 -12.01 10.03
CA ASP A 19 -19.72 -12.80 8.80
C ASP A 19 -18.61 -13.84 8.76
N PHE A 20 -17.41 -13.49 9.18
CA PHE A 20 -16.30 -14.44 9.32
C PHE A 20 -16.61 -15.53 10.34
N ALA A 21 -17.18 -15.17 11.50
CA ALA A 21 -17.53 -16.11 12.55
C ALA A 21 -18.58 -17.11 12.07
N LEU A 22 -19.66 -16.64 11.44
CA LEU A 22 -20.72 -17.48 10.89
C LEU A 22 -20.19 -18.44 9.82
N LYS A 23 -19.36 -17.94 8.90
CA LYS A 23 -18.74 -18.75 7.84
C LYS A 23 -17.83 -19.86 8.39
N ASN A 24 -17.24 -19.67 9.57
CA ASN A 24 -16.30 -20.61 10.17
C ASN A 24 -16.90 -21.38 11.38
N SER A 25 -18.21 -21.28 11.61
CA SER A 25 -18.91 -21.92 12.75
C SER A 25 -18.32 -21.54 14.12
N ILE A 26 -17.93 -20.27 14.27
CA ILE A 26 -17.40 -19.70 15.50
C ILE A 26 -18.49 -18.81 16.14
N ASN A 27 -18.54 -18.76 17.45
CA ASN A 27 -19.45 -17.84 18.15
C ASN A 27 -19.04 -16.37 17.86
N PRO A 28 -19.92 -15.57 17.19
CA PRO A 28 -19.59 -14.20 16.81
C PRO A 28 -19.25 -13.28 17.98
N THR A 29 -20.00 -13.39 19.08
CA THR A 29 -19.81 -12.55 20.27
C THR A 29 -18.45 -12.82 20.92
N ALA A 30 -18.09 -14.09 21.07
CA ALA A 30 -16.79 -14.48 21.61
C ALA A 30 -15.64 -14.04 20.71
N LEU A 31 -15.80 -14.15 19.38
CA LEU A 31 -14.79 -13.71 18.43
C LEU A 31 -14.57 -12.20 18.45
N ILE A 32 -15.65 -11.41 18.52
CA ILE A 32 -15.59 -9.95 18.60
C ILE A 32 -14.89 -9.52 19.92
N ALA A 33 -15.29 -10.12 21.04
CA ALA A 33 -14.69 -9.83 22.34
C ALA A 33 -13.19 -10.15 22.36
N ASP A 34 -12.78 -11.29 21.80
CA ASP A 34 -11.37 -11.68 21.67
C ASP A 34 -10.60 -10.76 20.72
N GLY A 35 -11.22 -10.32 19.62
CA GLY A 35 -10.64 -9.35 18.70
C GLY A 35 -10.38 -8.00 19.37
N ILE A 36 -11.36 -7.48 20.12
CA ILE A 36 -11.23 -6.25 20.90
C ILE A 36 -10.10 -6.40 21.94
N TRP A 37 -10.09 -7.50 22.67
CA TRP A 37 -9.02 -7.80 23.64
C TRP A 37 -7.65 -7.83 22.97
N CYS A 38 -7.51 -8.50 21.82
CA CYS A 38 -6.26 -8.55 21.08
C CYS A 38 -5.81 -7.20 20.55
N TRP A 39 -6.74 -6.34 20.17
CA TRP A 39 -6.43 -4.97 19.77
C TRP A 39 -5.84 -4.17 20.95
N PHE A 40 -6.45 -4.22 22.11
CA PHE A 40 -5.94 -3.54 23.31
C PHE A 40 -4.61 -4.14 23.78
N ARG A 41 -4.56 -5.47 23.95
CA ARG A 41 -3.44 -6.15 24.60
C ARG A 41 -2.21 -6.27 23.72
N TYR A 42 -2.40 -6.53 22.43
CA TYR A 42 -1.32 -6.83 21.48
C TYR A 42 -1.17 -5.79 20.38
N GLY A 43 -2.14 -4.89 20.20
CA GLY A 43 -2.18 -3.95 19.07
C GLY A 43 -2.43 -4.64 17.73
N CYS A 44 -3.21 -5.71 17.77
CA CYS A 44 -3.58 -6.50 16.62
C CYS A 44 -4.80 -5.88 15.94
N VAL A 45 -4.66 -5.47 14.67
CA VAL A 45 -5.79 -4.95 13.87
C VAL A 45 -6.60 -6.11 13.28
N LEU A 46 -7.81 -5.80 12.77
CA LEU A 46 -8.78 -6.79 12.28
C LEU A 46 -8.16 -7.77 11.28
N ASN A 47 -7.51 -7.27 10.24
CA ASN A 47 -6.93 -8.12 9.21
C ASN A 47 -5.90 -9.08 9.82
N GLN A 48 -5.02 -8.58 10.67
CA GLN A 48 -4.05 -9.43 11.36
C GLN A 48 -4.70 -10.46 12.29
N PHE A 49 -5.85 -10.12 12.91
CA PHE A 49 -6.57 -11.05 13.78
C PHE A 49 -7.12 -12.24 13.00
N ILE A 50 -7.67 -11.98 11.82
CA ILE A 50 -8.23 -13.01 10.94
C ILE A 50 -7.11 -13.75 10.18
N ASP A 51 -6.29 -13.02 9.41
CA ASP A 51 -5.28 -13.58 8.52
C ASP A 51 -4.14 -14.25 9.29
N GLY A 52 -3.72 -13.62 10.39
CA GLY A 52 -2.75 -14.18 11.34
C GLY A 52 -3.31 -15.28 12.23
N LYS A 53 -4.58 -15.64 12.08
CA LYS A 53 -5.29 -16.68 12.84
C LYS A 53 -5.15 -16.50 14.36
N PHE A 54 -5.22 -15.25 14.85
CA PHE A 54 -5.13 -14.94 16.28
C PHE A 54 -6.21 -15.63 17.08
N TYR A 55 -7.42 -15.80 16.52
CA TYR A 55 -8.53 -16.49 17.13
C TYR A 55 -8.25 -17.97 17.45
N LYS A 56 -7.29 -18.59 16.76
CA LYS A 56 -6.83 -19.95 17.02
C LYS A 56 -5.67 -20.04 18.02
N ARG A 57 -5.04 -18.90 18.36
CA ARG A 57 -3.83 -18.83 19.18
C ARG A 57 -4.15 -18.29 20.57
N LYS A 58 -3.34 -18.61 21.55
CA LYS A 58 -3.50 -18.12 22.94
C LYS A 58 -2.15 -17.75 23.58
N GLY A 59 -2.21 -16.92 24.62
CA GLY A 59 -1.10 -16.65 25.51
C GLY A 59 0.23 -16.31 24.82
N PHE A 60 1.19 -17.20 24.98
CA PHE A 60 2.56 -17.02 24.49
C PHE A 60 2.67 -16.93 22.96
N GLU A 61 1.88 -17.69 22.23
CA GLU A 61 1.89 -17.66 20.76
C GLU A 61 1.49 -16.28 20.22
N ARG A 62 0.46 -15.65 20.80
CA ARG A 62 0.04 -14.29 20.42
C ARG A 62 1.12 -13.25 20.71
N LYS A 63 1.90 -13.43 21.78
CA LYS A 63 2.99 -12.53 22.15
C LYS A 63 4.12 -12.53 21.12
N ARG A 64 4.36 -13.64 20.44
CA ARG A 64 5.43 -13.81 19.46
C ARG A 64 5.11 -13.19 18.10
N ILE A 65 3.86 -12.84 17.83
CA ILE A 65 3.47 -12.26 16.54
C ILE A 65 3.81 -10.77 16.53
N LEU A 66 4.42 -10.33 15.43
CA LEU A 66 4.68 -8.93 15.15
C LEU A 66 3.37 -8.27 14.68
N THR A 67 2.67 -7.63 15.63
CA THR A 67 1.43 -6.90 15.33
C THR A 67 1.72 -5.52 14.77
N TYR A 68 0.73 -4.90 14.14
CA TYR A 68 0.84 -3.56 13.56
C TYR A 68 1.41 -2.52 14.54
N ARG A 69 0.93 -2.51 15.80
CA ARG A 69 1.47 -1.62 16.84
C ARG A 69 2.93 -1.90 17.18
N LYS A 70 3.32 -3.17 17.26
CA LYS A 70 4.72 -3.54 17.53
C LYS A 70 5.60 -3.15 16.36
N TRP A 71 5.13 -3.39 15.14
CA TRP A 71 5.82 -3.02 13.91
C TRP A 71 6.03 -1.50 13.81
N GLY A 72 4.97 -0.70 14.08
CA GLY A 72 5.09 0.75 14.13
C GLY A 72 6.12 1.25 15.15
N LYS A 73 6.17 0.61 16.34
CA LYS A 73 7.19 0.92 17.35
C LYS A 73 8.61 0.56 16.88
N LEU A 74 8.78 -0.55 16.17
CA LEU A 74 10.08 -0.93 15.62
C LEU A 74 10.54 0.06 14.55
N ILE A 75 9.66 0.41 13.61
CA ILE A 75 9.97 1.40 12.58
C ILE A 75 10.36 2.74 13.23
N SER A 76 9.56 3.25 14.16
CA SER A 76 9.85 4.53 14.80
C SER A 76 11.13 4.53 15.63
N LYS A 77 11.61 3.35 16.08
CA LYS A 77 12.84 3.20 16.85
C LYS A 77 14.08 3.04 15.99
N TYR A 78 13.96 2.30 14.89
CA TYR A 78 15.13 1.84 14.13
C TYR A 78 15.27 2.53 12.77
N ASN A 79 14.19 3.08 12.21
CA ASN A 79 14.29 3.85 10.98
C ASN A 79 14.69 5.28 11.31
N ASP A 80 15.72 5.74 10.63
CA ASP A 80 16.13 7.13 10.67
C ASP A 80 15.06 7.99 9.96
N LYS A 81 14.54 8.98 10.69
CA LYS A 81 13.47 9.85 10.19
C LYS A 81 13.91 10.69 8.98
N ASP A 82 15.18 11.01 8.93
CA ASP A 82 15.74 11.83 7.85
C ASP A 82 15.80 11.07 6.51
N TYR A 83 15.75 9.73 6.54
CA TYR A 83 15.76 8.88 5.35
C TYR A 83 14.43 8.22 5.00
N ILE A 84 13.41 8.35 5.85
CA ILE A 84 12.09 7.70 5.60
C ILE A 84 11.46 8.20 4.29
N HIS A 85 11.59 9.49 3.96
CA HIS A 85 11.02 10.08 2.76
C HIS A 85 11.55 9.40 1.48
N ILE A 86 12.83 9.01 1.47
CA ILE A 86 13.46 8.30 0.32
C ILE A 86 12.74 6.98 0.04
N LEU A 87 12.29 6.27 1.09
CA LEU A 87 11.61 4.98 0.94
C LEU A 87 10.11 5.13 0.65
N GLN A 88 9.51 6.27 0.96
CA GLN A 88 8.09 6.54 0.78
C GLN A 88 7.76 7.10 -0.61
N ASN A 89 8.66 7.89 -1.17
CA ASN A 89 8.50 8.49 -2.49
C ASN A 89 9.31 7.71 -3.53
N LYS A 90 8.64 7.20 -4.58
CA LYS A 90 9.31 6.39 -5.62
C LYS A 90 10.33 7.17 -6.45
N ILE A 91 10.15 8.50 -6.59
CA ILE A 91 11.07 9.36 -7.32
C ILE A 91 12.35 9.54 -6.50
N ASP A 92 12.22 9.88 -5.22
CA ASP A 92 13.36 10.04 -4.32
C ASP A 92 14.12 8.73 -4.19
N PHE A 93 13.40 7.61 -4.09
CA PHE A 93 13.99 6.27 -4.08
C PHE A 93 14.80 6.01 -5.35
N ASN A 94 14.23 6.24 -6.52
CA ASN A 94 14.90 6.01 -7.79
C ASN A 94 16.10 6.95 -7.99
N LYS A 95 15.99 8.21 -7.58
CA LYS A 95 17.11 9.18 -7.64
C LYS A 95 18.24 8.78 -6.69
N TYR A 96 17.93 8.37 -5.48
CA TYR A 96 18.92 8.01 -4.45
C TYR A 96 19.64 6.70 -4.81
N TYR A 97 18.91 5.71 -5.29
CA TYR A 97 19.45 4.38 -5.62
C TYR A 97 19.69 4.17 -7.12
N LYS A 98 19.91 5.25 -7.89
CA LYS A 98 20.06 5.20 -9.36
C LYS A 98 21.06 4.16 -9.85
N ASP A 99 22.18 3.99 -9.15
CA ASP A 99 23.25 3.07 -9.53
C ASP A 99 22.89 1.59 -9.29
N TYR A 100 21.80 1.33 -8.57
CA TYR A 100 21.31 -0.03 -8.24
C TYR A 100 20.00 -0.36 -8.96
N ILE A 101 19.36 0.62 -9.62
CA ILE A 101 18.12 0.42 -10.37
C ILE A 101 18.46 0.04 -11.79
N GLY A 102 18.36 -1.25 -12.12
CA GLY A 102 18.65 -1.78 -13.45
C GLY A 102 17.54 -1.58 -14.49
N ARG A 103 16.76 -0.52 -14.38
CA ARG A 103 15.69 -0.17 -15.33
C ARG A 103 15.61 1.32 -15.55
N ASP A 104 15.24 1.71 -16.75
CA ASP A 104 14.93 3.11 -17.05
C ASP A 104 13.56 3.49 -16.51
N TRP A 105 13.39 4.77 -16.26
CA TRP A 105 12.14 5.33 -15.76
C TRP A 105 12.03 6.82 -16.10
N LEU A 106 10.80 7.30 -16.17
CA LEU A 106 10.51 8.73 -16.35
C LEU A 106 9.54 9.21 -15.25
N TYR A 107 9.77 10.44 -14.78
CA TYR A 107 8.81 11.13 -13.95
C TYR A 107 7.96 12.08 -14.79
N SER A 108 6.66 11.91 -14.73
CA SER A 108 5.72 12.61 -15.59
C SER A 108 5.82 14.14 -15.55
N LYS A 109 6.19 14.72 -14.40
CA LYS A 109 6.32 16.16 -14.24
C LYS A 109 7.66 16.74 -14.71
N GLU A 110 8.68 15.91 -14.78
CA GLU A 110 10.03 16.33 -15.19
C GLU A 110 10.35 15.98 -16.65
N MET A 111 9.61 15.06 -17.27
CA MET A 111 9.82 14.66 -18.66
C MET A 111 9.29 15.70 -19.66
N ASN A 112 9.98 15.86 -20.77
CA ASN A 112 9.47 16.55 -21.96
C ASN A 112 8.99 15.54 -23.03
N ILE A 113 8.33 16.05 -24.09
CA ILE A 113 7.78 15.19 -25.15
C ILE A 113 8.86 14.36 -25.85
N SER A 114 10.01 14.94 -26.17
CA SER A 114 11.10 14.23 -26.86
C SER A 114 11.69 13.11 -26.02
N GLN A 115 11.80 13.31 -24.70
CA GLN A 115 12.21 12.24 -23.76
C GLN A 115 11.18 11.12 -23.70
N PHE A 116 9.90 11.46 -23.71
CA PHE A 116 8.83 10.47 -23.71
C PHE A 116 8.79 9.66 -25.02
N GLU A 117 8.93 10.32 -26.17
CA GLU A 117 9.02 9.65 -27.48
C GLU A 117 10.21 8.69 -27.56
N GLU A 118 11.36 9.12 -27.06
CA GLU A 118 12.57 8.28 -27.00
C GLU A 118 12.36 7.09 -26.07
N PHE A 119 11.73 7.30 -24.94
CA PHE A 119 11.44 6.23 -23.99
C PHE A 119 10.52 5.17 -24.59
N VAL A 120 9.43 5.58 -25.25
CA VAL A 120 8.53 4.67 -25.98
C VAL A 120 9.30 3.92 -27.09
N ARG A 121 10.15 4.62 -27.82
CA ARG A 121 10.96 4.01 -28.89
C ARG A 121 11.90 2.92 -28.37
N CYS A 122 12.50 3.12 -27.19
CA CYS A 122 13.46 2.20 -26.58
C CYS A 122 12.82 1.03 -25.86
N HIS A 123 11.65 1.25 -25.23
CA HIS A 123 11.03 0.27 -24.33
C HIS A 123 9.74 -0.36 -24.89
N GLY A 124 9.26 0.11 -26.03
CA GLY A 124 8.05 -0.38 -26.68
C GLY A 124 6.79 0.40 -26.28
N GLU A 125 5.69 0.00 -26.89
CA GLU A 125 4.41 0.71 -26.82
C GLU A 125 3.64 0.44 -25.52
N GLU A 126 3.98 -0.62 -24.78
CA GLU A 126 3.31 -1.00 -23.54
C GLU A 126 4.11 -0.49 -22.34
N LEU A 127 3.57 0.52 -21.65
CA LEU A 127 4.23 1.20 -20.54
C LEU A 127 3.49 0.96 -19.21
N PHE A 128 4.26 0.71 -18.15
CA PHE A 128 3.75 0.62 -16.79
C PHE A 128 3.74 1.99 -16.12
N VAL A 129 2.56 2.44 -15.70
CA VAL A 129 2.37 3.71 -15.01
C VAL A 129 2.04 3.46 -13.55
N LYS A 130 2.78 4.11 -12.64
CA LYS A 130 2.68 3.91 -11.19
C LYS A 130 2.51 5.26 -10.49
N PRO A 131 1.50 5.45 -9.63
CA PRO A 131 1.44 6.60 -8.72
C PRO A 131 2.68 6.67 -7.83
N ILE A 132 3.15 7.88 -7.54
CA ILE A 132 4.37 8.06 -6.75
C ILE A 132 4.19 7.69 -5.28
N ASP A 133 3.01 7.88 -4.71
CA ASP A 133 2.73 7.73 -3.27
C ASP A 133 1.98 6.45 -2.90
N ASP A 134 1.45 5.70 -3.88
CA ASP A 134 0.68 4.50 -3.62
C ASP A 134 1.55 3.27 -3.33
N ASN A 135 1.06 2.42 -2.43
CA ASN A 135 1.70 1.18 -2.02
C ASN A 135 0.88 -0.05 -2.44
N GLU A 136 1.44 -1.23 -2.26
CA GLU A 136 0.77 -2.54 -2.47
C GLU A 136 0.23 -2.75 -3.90
N GLY A 137 0.76 -2.01 -4.88
CA GLY A 137 0.33 -2.14 -6.28
C GLY A 137 -0.95 -1.38 -6.64
N HIS A 138 -1.51 -0.61 -5.71
CA HIS A 138 -2.66 0.22 -6.01
C HIS A 138 -2.33 1.28 -7.07
N GLY A 139 -3.28 1.52 -7.98
CA GLY A 139 -3.15 2.53 -9.04
C GLY A 139 -2.13 2.20 -10.14
N ILE A 140 -1.47 1.04 -10.10
CA ILE A 140 -0.62 0.59 -11.22
C ILE A 140 -1.53 0.28 -12.40
N ARG A 141 -1.17 0.81 -13.56
CA ARG A 141 -1.85 0.52 -14.82
C ARG A 141 -0.86 0.39 -15.96
N ILE A 142 -1.28 -0.31 -16.99
CA ILE A 142 -0.59 -0.40 -18.28
C ILE A 142 -1.28 0.53 -19.26
N ILE A 143 -0.49 1.26 -20.03
CA ILE A 143 -0.97 2.07 -21.14
C ILE A 143 -0.30 1.63 -22.42
N ASN A 144 -1.02 1.69 -23.53
CA ASN A 144 -0.47 1.47 -24.86
C ASN A 144 -0.26 2.81 -25.55
N VAL A 145 0.96 3.06 -25.98
CA VAL A 145 1.39 4.32 -26.61
C VAL A 145 1.98 4.03 -27.98
N ASP A 146 1.31 4.48 -29.02
CA ASP A 146 1.73 4.40 -30.41
C ASP A 146 1.94 5.79 -31.01
N LYS A 147 2.39 5.85 -32.27
CA LYS A 147 2.61 7.12 -32.99
C LYS A 147 1.34 7.97 -33.13
N GLY A 148 0.17 7.36 -33.14
CA GLY A 148 -1.11 8.06 -33.28
C GLY A 148 -1.60 8.73 -32.00
N ASN A 149 -1.22 8.20 -30.83
CA ASN A 149 -1.71 8.66 -29.55
C ASN A 149 -0.65 9.27 -28.62
N ILE A 150 0.63 9.30 -28.99
CA ILE A 150 1.76 9.70 -28.14
C ILE A 150 1.60 11.09 -27.50
N ASN A 151 1.15 12.09 -28.27
CA ASN A 151 0.90 13.43 -27.74
C ASN A 151 -0.23 13.48 -26.72
N SER A 152 -1.29 12.72 -26.96
CA SER A 152 -2.42 12.59 -26.06
C SER A 152 -2.02 11.86 -24.76
N ALA A 153 -1.26 10.77 -24.88
CA ALA A 153 -0.72 10.02 -23.76
C ALA A 153 0.22 10.90 -22.90
N PHE A 154 1.15 11.61 -23.55
CA PHE A 154 2.03 12.55 -22.88
C PHE A 154 1.25 13.61 -22.08
N SER A 155 0.30 14.29 -22.72
CA SER A 155 -0.50 15.34 -22.08
C SER A 155 -1.27 14.80 -20.88
N LYS A 156 -1.85 13.60 -20.98
CA LYS A 156 -2.55 12.93 -19.90
C LYS A 156 -1.62 12.61 -18.73
N LEU A 157 -0.48 11.98 -19.01
CA LEU A 157 0.50 11.60 -17.99
C LEU A 157 1.12 12.83 -17.32
N HIS A 158 1.40 13.89 -18.08
CA HIS A 158 1.98 15.12 -17.55
C HIS A 158 1.04 15.84 -16.56
N ASN A 159 -0.27 15.62 -16.66
CA ASN A 159 -1.24 16.14 -15.68
C ASN A 159 -1.33 15.31 -14.39
N GLU A 160 -0.79 14.10 -14.39
CA GLU A 160 -0.76 13.19 -13.24
C GLU A 160 0.64 13.18 -12.60
N GLU A 161 0.73 12.83 -11.30
CA GLU A 161 2.01 12.58 -10.63
C GLU A 161 2.33 11.09 -10.64
N VAL A 162 3.02 10.64 -11.69
CA VAL A 162 3.28 9.22 -11.93
C VAL A 162 4.72 8.95 -12.36
N LEU A 163 5.17 7.74 -12.06
CA LEU A 163 6.38 7.12 -12.58
C LEU A 163 6.00 6.20 -13.75
N ILE A 164 6.78 6.25 -14.81
CA ILE A 164 6.63 5.43 -16.01
C ILE A 164 7.82 4.49 -16.10
#